data_e65d266b5b092a07f35250380b0d2194
#
_entry.id   e65d266b5b092a07f35250380b0d2194
#
_cell.length_a   1.000
_cell.length_b   1.000
_cell.length_c   1.000
_cell.angle_alpha   90.00
_cell.angle_beta   90.00
_cell.angle_gamma   90.00
#
_symmetry.space_group_name_H-M   'P 1'
#
loop_
_entity.id
_entity.type
_entity.pdbx_description
1 polymer ?
#
loop_
_entity_poly.entity_id
_entity_poly.type
_entity_poly.pdbx_seq_one_letter_code
_entity_poly.pdbx_strand_id
1 'polypeptide(L)'
;MAEKPSLLIVDDDPLITDTLSFALGRDFDVLTSDSRAHAISLLRQLDHPPQVALVDLGLPPMPHRPDEGFNLIQDLLAHSPAMKILVLSGQNDASNARHARALGATEFVAKPCDADNLKKVLLHALQFRAAEMEGS
;
A
#
# COMPACT_ATOMS: atom_id res chain seq x y z
N MET A 1 -21.63 14.21 3.33
CA MET A 1 -20.16 14.36 3.27
C MET A 1 -19.52 13.05 2.88
N ALA A 2 -18.63 13.12 1.94
CA ALA A 2 -17.90 11.92 1.54
C ALA A 2 -16.91 11.52 2.64
N GLU A 3 -16.93 10.27 3.01
CA GLU A 3 -15.92 9.72 3.90
C GLU A 3 -14.58 9.69 3.19
N LYS A 4 -13.51 9.88 3.96
CA LYS A 4 -12.17 9.73 3.42
C LYS A 4 -11.92 8.27 3.07
N PRO A 5 -11.27 7.98 1.93
CA PRO A 5 -10.88 6.61 1.64
C PRO A 5 -9.83 6.12 2.63
N SER A 6 -9.87 4.84 2.94
CA SER A 6 -8.95 4.24 3.89
C SER A 6 -7.67 3.78 3.19
N LEU A 7 -6.54 4.11 3.78
CA LEU A 7 -5.20 3.83 3.26
C LEU A 7 -4.38 3.11 4.33
N LEU A 8 -3.83 1.95 3.99
CA LEU A 8 -2.87 1.25 4.83
C LEU A 8 -1.47 1.52 4.32
N ILE A 9 -0.57 1.99 5.19
CA ILE A 9 0.84 2.19 4.86
C ILE A 9 1.65 1.17 5.66
N VAL A 10 2.40 0.33 4.97
CA VAL A 10 3.26 -0.67 5.61
C VAL A 10 4.71 -0.37 5.25
N ASP A 11 5.47 0.11 6.21
CA ASP A 11 6.88 0.47 6.08
C ASP A 11 7.53 0.39 7.45
N ASP A 12 8.71 -0.20 7.56
CA ASP A 12 9.40 -0.35 8.84
C ASP A 12 10.14 0.91 9.28
N ASP A 13 10.20 1.94 8.44
CA ASP A 13 10.83 3.22 8.76
C ASP A 13 9.79 4.17 9.35
N PRO A 14 9.84 4.47 10.67
CA PRO A 14 8.85 5.34 11.28
C PRO A 14 8.87 6.77 10.73
N LEU A 15 10.02 7.23 10.23
CA LEU A 15 10.08 8.54 9.59
C LEU A 15 9.19 8.60 8.36
N ILE A 16 9.17 7.54 7.56
CA ILE A 16 8.32 7.47 6.37
C ILE A 16 6.85 7.38 6.75
N THR A 17 6.50 6.48 7.67
CA THR A 17 5.09 6.32 8.06
C THR A 17 4.56 7.59 8.72
N ASP A 18 5.34 8.25 9.58
CA ASP A 18 4.90 9.47 10.24
C ASP A 18 4.76 10.62 9.25
N THR A 19 5.73 10.78 8.35
CA THR A 19 5.71 11.84 7.35
C THR A 19 4.52 11.69 6.41
N LEU A 20 4.30 10.48 5.90
CA LEU A 20 3.20 10.22 4.98
C LEU A 20 1.84 10.30 5.67
N SER A 21 1.74 9.84 6.91
CA SER A 21 0.50 9.96 7.68
C SER A 21 0.10 11.41 7.85
N PHE A 22 1.07 12.28 8.15
CA PHE A 22 0.82 13.72 8.28
C PHE A 22 0.40 14.32 6.93
N ALA A 23 1.15 14.01 5.87
CA ALA A 23 0.93 14.60 4.56
C ALA A 23 -0.38 14.13 3.91
N LEU A 24 -0.76 12.87 4.13
CA LEU A 24 -1.92 12.26 3.49
C LEU A 24 -3.16 12.22 4.38
N GLY A 25 -3.03 12.50 5.66
CA GLY A 25 -4.12 12.37 6.63
C GLY A 25 -5.28 13.31 6.41
N ARG A 26 -5.08 14.38 5.61
CA ARG A 26 -6.16 15.28 5.26
C ARG A 26 -7.14 14.64 4.28
N ASP A 27 -6.62 13.80 3.38
CA ASP A 27 -7.38 13.22 2.28
C ASP A 27 -7.71 11.75 2.47
N PHE A 28 -7.04 11.08 3.41
CA PHE A 28 -7.20 9.65 3.65
C PHE A 28 -7.32 9.37 5.14
N ASP A 29 -8.08 8.32 5.48
CA ASP A 29 -8.01 7.70 6.81
C ASP A 29 -6.82 6.75 6.78
N VAL A 30 -5.73 7.15 7.43
CA VAL A 30 -4.45 6.44 7.33
C VAL A 30 -4.27 5.48 8.51
N LEU A 31 -3.96 4.24 8.18
CA LEU A 31 -3.50 3.23 9.12
C LEU A 31 -2.06 2.88 8.77
N THR A 32 -1.23 2.68 9.78
CA THR A 32 0.17 2.34 9.55
C THR A 32 0.54 1.02 10.20
N SER A 33 1.52 0.34 9.60
CA SER A 33 2.07 -0.91 10.12
C SER A 33 3.56 -0.97 9.79
N ASP A 34 4.31 -1.66 10.63
CA ASP A 34 5.76 -1.75 10.46
C ASP A 34 6.23 -3.12 9.96
N SER A 35 5.32 -4.07 9.79
CA SER A 35 5.67 -5.42 9.38
C SER A 35 4.48 -6.12 8.75
N ARG A 36 4.78 -7.20 8.01
CA ARG A 36 3.75 -8.05 7.44
C ARG A 36 2.82 -8.63 8.50
N ALA A 37 3.39 -9.17 9.58
CA ALA A 37 2.60 -9.80 10.63
C ALA A 37 1.67 -8.80 11.30
N HIS A 38 2.16 -7.58 11.59
CA HIS A 38 1.34 -6.53 12.18
C HIS A 38 0.22 -6.09 11.24
N ALA A 39 0.53 -5.94 9.95
CA ALA A 39 -0.48 -5.56 8.95
C ALA A 39 -1.62 -6.59 8.88
N ILE A 40 -1.28 -7.87 8.89
CA ILE A 40 -2.29 -8.95 8.87
C ILE A 40 -3.14 -8.89 10.13
N SER A 41 -2.52 -8.66 11.28
CA SER A 41 -3.25 -8.54 12.55
C SER A 41 -4.23 -7.36 12.51
N LEU A 42 -3.81 -6.22 11.97
CA LEU A 42 -4.69 -5.06 11.79
C LEU A 42 -5.89 -5.39 10.91
N LEU A 43 -5.66 -6.06 9.79
CA LEU A 43 -6.75 -6.41 8.87
C LEU A 43 -7.83 -7.24 9.54
N ARG A 44 -7.43 -8.16 10.43
CA ARG A 44 -8.38 -9.02 11.13
C ARG A 44 -9.25 -8.27 12.11
N GLN A 45 -8.82 -7.10 12.56
CA GLN A 45 -9.53 -6.28 13.53
C GLN A 45 -10.45 -5.24 12.89
N LEU A 46 -10.30 -5.02 11.58
CA LEU A 46 -11.07 -4.00 10.88
C LEU A 46 -12.39 -4.56 10.38
N ASP A 47 -13.47 -3.79 10.53
CA ASP A 47 -14.78 -4.13 9.98
C ASP A 47 -14.77 -4.11 8.46
N HIS A 48 -14.01 -3.18 7.89
CA HIS A 48 -13.88 -3.03 6.44
C HIS A 48 -12.40 -2.96 6.07
N PRO A 49 -11.96 -3.68 5.03
CA PRO A 49 -10.55 -3.61 4.62
C PRO A 49 -10.23 -2.23 4.04
N PRO A 50 -8.96 -1.80 4.10
CA PRO A 50 -8.55 -0.57 3.43
C PRO A 50 -8.83 -0.64 1.93
N GLN A 51 -9.13 0.50 1.35
CA GLN A 51 -9.40 0.57 -0.09
C GLN A 51 -8.11 0.54 -0.90
N VAL A 52 -7.04 1.07 -0.34
CA VAL A 52 -5.72 1.11 -0.98
C VAL A 52 -4.65 0.87 0.06
N ALA A 53 -3.56 0.23 -0.35
CA ALA A 53 -2.40 -0.03 0.50
C ALA A 53 -1.14 0.46 -0.19
N LEU A 54 -0.23 1.01 0.60
CA LEU A 54 1.09 1.43 0.17
C LEU A 54 2.10 0.57 0.91
N VAL A 55 2.83 -0.27 0.19
CA VAL A 55 3.64 -1.33 0.77
C VAL A 55 5.11 -1.13 0.42
N ASP A 56 5.98 -1.14 1.42
CA ASP A 56 7.42 -1.26 1.23
C ASP A 56 7.76 -2.74 1.05
N LEU A 57 8.67 -3.04 0.12
CA LEU A 57 9.10 -4.43 -0.10
C LEU A 57 10.05 -4.91 0.98
N GLY A 58 10.96 -4.04 1.42
CA GLY A 58 11.97 -4.39 2.42
C GLY A 58 11.42 -4.36 3.84
N LEU A 59 10.70 -5.40 4.24
CA LEU A 59 10.08 -5.48 5.56
C LEU A 59 10.80 -6.48 6.47
N PRO A 60 10.75 -6.27 7.82
CA PRO A 60 11.29 -7.25 8.75
C PRO A 60 10.66 -8.64 8.56
N PRO A 61 11.37 -9.72 8.82
CA PRO A 61 12.73 -9.78 9.41
C PRO A 61 13.87 -9.64 8.42
N MET A 62 13.59 -9.45 7.13
CA MET A 62 14.63 -9.36 6.08
C MET A 62 14.49 -8.05 5.30
N PRO A 63 14.80 -6.89 5.93
CA PRO A 63 14.47 -5.59 5.32
C PRO A 63 15.25 -5.26 4.05
N HIS A 64 16.35 -5.96 3.76
CA HIS A 64 17.13 -5.77 2.53
C HIS A 64 16.70 -6.72 1.41
N ARG A 65 15.65 -7.51 1.62
CA ARG A 65 15.09 -8.43 0.62
C ARG A 65 13.62 -8.09 0.37
N PRO A 66 13.12 -8.30 -0.86
CA PRO A 66 11.72 -7.94 -1.17
C PRO A 66 10.70 -9.01 -0.79
N ASP A 67 11.13 -10.15 -0.25
CA ASP A 67 10.29 -11.33 -0.08
C ASP A 67 9.07 -11.07 0.81
N GLU A 68 9.26 -10.40 1.95
CA GLU A 68 8.15 -10.12 2.87
C GLU A 68 7.12 -9.17 2.24
N GLY A 69 7.58 -8.17 1.50
CA GLY A 69 6.68 -7.28 0.79
C GLY A 69 5.87 -7.99 -0.27
N PHE A 70 6.50 -8.88 -1.03
CA PHE A 70 5.79 -9.69 -2.02
C PHE A 70 4.75 -10.59 -1.36
N ASN A 71 5.10 -11.23 -0.26
CA ASN A 71 4.16 -12.08 0.49
C ASN A 71 3.00 -11.25 1.04
N LEU A 72 3.27 -10.05 1.49
CA LEU A 72 2.21 -9.16 1.98
C LEU A 72 1.24 -8.77 0.87
N ILE A 73 1.73 -8.50 -0.34
CA ILE A 73 0.86 -8.20 -1.48
C ILE A 73 -0.13 -9.35 -1.70
N GLN A 74 0.36 -10.58 -1.67
CA GLN A 74 -0.49 -11.76 -1.84
C GLN A 74 -1.51 -11.88 -0.70
N ASP A 75 -1.08 -11.65 0.54
CA ASP A 75 -1.97 -11.70 1.70
C ASP A 75 -3.09 -10.66 1.62
N LEU A 76 -2.73 -9.44 1.24
CA LEU A 76 -3.70 -8.34 1.14
C LEU A 76 -4.75 -8.63 0.08
N LEU A 77 -4.33 -9.12 -1.09
CA LEU A 77 -5.25 -9.41 -2.18
C LEU A 77 -6.10 -10.65 -1.89
N ALA A 78 -5.57 -11.61 -1.14
CA ALA A 78 -6.36 -12.75 -0.69
C ALA A 78 -7.43 -12.32 0.29
N HIS A 79 -7.13 -11.33 1.14
CA HIS A 79 -8.07 -10.79 2.10
C HIS A 79 -9.12 -9.91 1.44
N SER A 80 -8.69 -9.07 0.49
CA SER A 80 -9.58 -8.15 -0.22
C SER A 80 -9.14 -8.01 -1.68
N PRO A 81 -9.75 -8.76 -2.61
CA PRO A 81 -9.34 -8.72 -4.02
C PRO A 81 -9.54 -7.36 -4.70
N ALA A 82 -10.42 -6.51 -4.16
CA ALA A 82 -10.67 -5.18 -4.72
C ALA A 82 -9.67 -4.14 -4.23
N MET A 83 -8.84 -4.45 -3.22
CA MET A 83 -7.85 -3.52 -2.68
C MET A 83 -6.82 -3.19 -3.75
N LYS A 84 -6.49 -1.90 -3.90
CA LYS A 84 -5.43 -1.47 -4.79
C LYS A 84 -4.13 -1.38 -4.01
N ILE A 85 -3.05 -1.91 -4.58
CA ILE A 85 -1.76 -1.99 -3.91
C ILE A 85 -0.74 -1.22 -4.71
N LEU A 86 -0.11 -0.24 -4.05
CA LEU A 86 1.01 0.51 -4.58
C LEU A 86 2.24 0.10 -3.81
N VAL A 87 3.32 -0.15 -4.51
CA VAL A 87 4.60 -0.48 -3.88
C VAL A 87 5.47 0.76 -3.85
N LEU A 88 5.97 1.11 -2.67
CA LEU A 88 6.92 2.21 -2.49
C LEU A 88 8.24 1.61 -2.03
N SER A 89 9.27 1.67 -2.87
CA SER A 89 10.52 0.97 -2.59
C SER A 89 11.73 1.82 -2.94
N GLY A 90 12.76 1.74 -2.08
CA GLY A 90 14.04 2.37 -2.35
C GLY A 90 14.88 1.61 -3.36
N GLN A 91 14.49 0.39 -3.70
CA GLN A 91 15.19 -0.43 -4.67
C GLN A 91 14.55 -0.26 -6.04
N ASN A 92 15.21 0.53 -6.88
CA ASN A 92 14.73 0.78 -8.23
C ASN A 92 15.16 -0.37 -9.15
N ASP A 93 14.49 -1.51 -9.00
CA ASP A 93 14.79 -2.73 -9.74
C ASP A 93 13.58 -3.09 -10.61
N ALA A 94 13.79 -3.10 -11.92
CA ALA A 94 12.73 -3.43 -12.88
C ALA A 94 12.20 -4.86 -12.68
N SER A 95 13.04 -5.78 -12.23
CA SER A 95 12.63 -7.15 -11.92
C SER A 95 11.63 -7.18 -10.76
N ASN A 96 11.89 -6.42 -9.70
CA ASN A 96 10.99 -6.32 -8.56
C ASN A 96 9.66 -5.66 -8.97
N ALA A 97 9.71 -4.64 -9.81
CA ALA A 97 8.51 -4.00 -10.32
C ALA A 97 7.64 -4.97 -11.11
N ARG A 98 8.25 -5.74 -12.01
CA ARG A 98 7.52 -6.74 -12.80
C ARG A 98 6.91 -7.82 -11.90
N HIS A 99 7.67 -8.28 -10.91
CA HIS A 99 7.19 -9.31 -9.99
C HIS A 99 6.01 -8.78 -9.17
N ALA A 100 6.11 -7.58 -8.65
CA ALA A 100 5.02 -6.97 -7.88
C ALA A 100 3.75 -6.85 -8.72
N ARG A 101 3.88 -6.41 -9.97
CA ARG A 101 2.73 -6.32 -10.87
C ARG A 101 2.14 -7.68 -11.21
N ALA A 102 2.99 -8.68 -11.39
CA ALA A 102 2.52 -10.05 -11.63
C ALA A 102 1.74 -10.60 -10.45
N LEU A 103 2.04 -10.15 -9.23
CA LEU A 103 1.29 -10.54 -8.03
C LEU A 103 -0.01 -9.74 -7.87
N GLY A 104 -0.20 -8.68 -8.64
CA GLY A 104 -1.41 -7.89 -8.62
C GLY A 104 -1.27 -6.46 -8.14
N ALA A 105 -0.04 -5.98 -7.91
CA ALA A 105 0.18 -4.57 -7.55
C ALA A 105 -0.20 -3.65 -8.71
N THR A 106 -0.86 -2.55 -8.38
CA THR A 106 -1.34 -1.58 -9.38
C THR A 106 -0.20 -0.70 -9.88
N GLU A 107 0.66 -0.26 -8.98
CA GLU A 107 1.74 0.66 -9.30
C GLU A 107 2.99 0.35 -8.49
N PHE A 108 4.14 0.72 -9.04
CA PHE A 108 5.43 0.63 -8.36
C PHE A 108 6.06 2.02 -8.39
N VAL A 109 6.27 2.60 -7.20
CA VAL A 109 6.78 3.96 -7.05
C VAL A 109 8.13 3.93 -6.35
N ALA A 110 9.14 4.57 -6.94
CA ALA A 110 10.48 4.62 -6.35
C ALA A 110 10.56 5.68 -5.25
N LYS A 111 11.28 5.37 -4.17
CA LYS A 111 11.66 6.33 -3.14
C LYS A 111 12.89 7.12 -3.64
N PRO A 112 13.03 8.39 -3.28
CA PRO A 112 12.05 9.22 -2.59
C PRO A 112 10.94 9.69 -3.54
N CYS A 113 9.75 9.86 -3.01
CA CYS A 113 8.62 10.34 -3.78
C CYS A 113 7.93 11.44 -2.97
N ASP A 114 7.62 12.57 -3.61
CA ASP A 114 6.93 13.63 -2.88
C ASP A 114 5.47 13.26 -2.63
N ALA A 115 4.91 13.82 -1.55
CA ALA A 115 3.58 13.46 -1.11
C ALA A 115 2.50 13.88 -2.12
N ASP A 116 2.70 14.95 -2.86
CA ASP A 116 1.72 15.41 -3.85
C ASP A 116 1.62 14.44 -5.02
N ASN A 117 2.75 13.96 -5.52
CA ASN A 117 2.76 12.94 -6.58
C ASN A 117 2.17 11.64 -6.09
N LEU A 118 2.53 11.22 -4.88
CA LEU A 118 2.00 10.00 -4.30
C LEU A 118 0.48 10.06 -4.14
N LYS A 119 -0.04 11.21 -3.70
CA LYS A 119 -1.47 11.43 -3.59
C LYS A 119 -2.18 11.27 -4.92
N LYS A 120 -1.60 11.80 -6.00
CA LYS A 120 -2.17 11.65 -7.34
C LYS A 120 -2.25 10.20 -7.77
N VAL A 121 -1.20 9.43 -7.51
CA VAL A 121 -1.17 8.00 -7.86
C VAL A 121 -2.19 7.23 -7.04
N LEU A 122 -2.32 7.54 -5.76
CA LEU A 122 -3.30 6.90 -4.88
C LEU A 122 -4.73 7.20 -5.35
N LEU A 123 -5.03 8.45 -5.69
CA LEU A 123 -6.36 8.83 -6.16
C LEU A 123 -6.70 8.15 -7.48
N HIS A 124 -5.71 8.02 -8.37
CA HIS A 124 -5.90 7.31 -9.64
C HIS A 124 -6.22 5.84 -9.41
N ALA A 125 -5.52 5.19 -8.48
CA ALA A 125 -5.79 3.80 -8.14
C ALA A 125 -7.22 3.61 -7.59
N LEU A 126 -7.68 4.57 -6.78
CA LEU A 126 -9.05 4.53 -6.25
C LEU A 126 -10.10 4.70 -7.35
N GLN A 127 -9.82 5.48 -8.38
CA GLN A 127 -10.71 5.60 -9.53
C GLN A 127 -10.85 4.26 -10.26
N PHE A 128 -9.75 3.54 -10.45
CA PHE A 128 -9.78 2.21 -11.02
C PHE A 128 -10.64 1.25 -10.17
N ARG A 129 -10.46 1.30 -8.85
CA ARG A 129 -11.23 0.45 -7.95
C ARG A 129 -12.73 0.72 -8.08
N ALA A 130 -13.11 2.00 -8.08
CA ALA A 130 -14.52 2.38 -8.21
C ALA A 130 -15.10 1.90 -9.55
N ALA A 131 -14.36 2.04 -10.64
CA ALA A 131 -14.80 1.61 -11.95
C ALA A 131 -14.99 0.09 -12.01
N GLU A 132 -14.06 -0.68 -11.43
CA GLU A 132 -14.18 -2.14 -11.37
C GLU A 132 -15.41 -2.57 -10.59
N MET A 133 -15.67 -1.90 -9.46
CA MET A 133 -16.83 -2.25 -8.63
C MET A 133 -18.15 -1.89 -9.30
N GLU A 134 -18.19 -0.80 -10.07
CA GLU A 134 -19.38 -0.43 -10.84
C GLU A 134 -19.63 -1.35 -12.02
N GLY A 135 -18.56 -1.90 -12.60
CA GLY A 135 -18.64 -2.78 -13.75
C GLY A 135 -18.97 -4.22 -13.46
N SER A 136 -19.07 -4.59 -12.19
CA SER A 136 -19.29 -5.99 -11.80
C SER A 136 -20.74 -6.31 -11.47
#